data_d25e92f75535830c3664b899f31d003e
#
_entry.id   d25e92f75535830c3664b899f31d003e
#
_cell.length_a   1.000
_cell.length_b   1.000
_cell.length_c   1.000
_cell.angle_alpha   90.00
_cell.angle_beta   90.00
_cell.angle_gamma   90.00
#
_symmetry.space_group_name_H-M   'P 1'
#
loop_
_entity.id
_entity.type
_entity.pdbx_description
1 polymer ?
#
loop_
_entity_poly.entity_id
_entity_poly.type
_entity_poly.pdbx_seq_one_letter_code
_entity_poly.pdbx_strand_id
1 'polypeptide(L)'
;MSTLSGGLRTLSYEAFLYFYPLVTMDVTRLQAFNSPIGTTPGSGPPNRFSHMRAFPTADFRAVVRPNFDTLYSSAWLDLTAGPVRLTAPDTEDRYYMLPCLDMWTDVFANPGKRTTGTGAGEWVIVGPGHHGELPAGLDVITAPTPYVWIIGRTQTNGIADYPAEHAVQDGYTITPLGAEPEHAVDSNYDLKTEPLKIVNGMAALDYFDYATDLLSVNPPHPTDFSQLARIAALGIEAGKPFDASRFSADERGQIEAGKADALAAMLASLPTLGTSVNGWTVMTDNIGVYGNSYFKRAVVTLVGLGANQPEDAVYPLLNVVADGDPATGDHDYVIHFDADKLPPADAFWSVTMYDAEGFQVANELDRFAIGDRDSLTYDADGSLNLYLQHTNPGVERESNWLPAPLGPLGVTMRLYAPKAEVLDGRWHPPVVQKA
;
A
#
# COMPACT_ATOMS: atom_id res chain seq x y z
N MET A 1 -25.17 25.30 26.03
CA MET A 1 -24.69 24.24 25.11
C MET A 1 -24.20 24.94 23.86
N SER A 2 -22.90 24.95 23.64
CA SER A 2 -22.28 25.56 22.44
C SER A 2 -22.70 24.75 21.23
N THR A 3 -23.40 25.38 20.29
CA THR A 3 -23.61 24.81 18.97
C THR A 3 -22.24 24.64 18.29
N LEU A 4 -21.68 23.42 18.35
CA LEU A 4 -20.56 23.07 17.50
C LEU A 4 -20.97 23.41 16.05
N SER A 5 -20.18 24.22 15.36
CA SER A 5 -20.50 24.89 14.10
C SER A 5 -20.42 23.98 12.87
N GLY A 6 -21.00 22.80 12.95
CA GLY A 6 -21.18 21.88 11.83
C GLY A 6 -22.49 21.14 11.99
N GLY A 7 -23.38 21.24 11.02
CA GLY A 7 -24.59 20.41 11.00
C GLY A 7 -24.21 18.93 10.90
N LEU A 8 -25.17 18.04 11.17
CA LEU A 8 -24.97 16.58 11.15
C LEU A 8 -24.33 16.07 9.83
N ARG A 9 -24.63 16.72 8.71
CA ARG A 9 -24.02 16.41 7.40
C ARG A 9 -22.51 16.63 7.41
N THR A 10 -22.02 17.75 7.98
CA THR A 10 -20.58 18.03 8.09
C THR A 10 -19.88 17.08 9.05
N LEU A 11 -20.50 16.81 10.19
CA LEU A 11 -19.94 15.86 11.16
C LEU A 11 -19.87 14.45 10.61
N SER A 12 -20.88 14.01 9.85
CA SER A 12 -20.89 12.72 9.17
C SER A 12 -19.79 12.64 8.11
N TYR A 13 -19.59 13.69 7.31
CA TYR A 13 -18.49 13.80 6.36
C TYR A 13 -17.13 13.62 7.06
N GLU A 14 -16.88 14.34 8.13
CA GLU A 14 -15.63 14.25 8.90
C GLU A 14 -15.43 12.88 9.55
N ALA A 15 -16.48 12.32 10.13
CA ALA A 15 -16.44 11.00 10.77
C ALA A 15 -16.20 9.88 9.76
N PHE A 16 -16.85 9.93 8.59
CA PHE A 16 -16.63 8.96 7.53
C PHE A 16 -15.18 8.93 7.07
N LEU A 17 -14.58 10.11 6.79
CA LEU A 17 -13.18 10.19 6.42
C LEU A 17 -12.24 9.69 7.51
N TYR A 18 -12.53 10.03 8.75
CA TYR A 18 -11.70 9.62 9.89
C TYR A 18 -11.67 8.10 10.07
N PHE A 19 -12.83 7.45 10.01
CA PHE A 19 -12.94 6.01 10.21
C PHE A 19 -12.71 5.16 8.96
N TYR A 20 -12.63 5.79 7.78
CA TYR A 20 -12.51 5.06 6.51
C TYR A 20 -11.35 4.05 6.48
N PRO A 21 -10.13 4.42 6.94
CA PRO A 21 -9.04 3.46 7.04
C PRO A 21 -9.34 2.33 8.04
N LEU A 22 -9.83 2.65 9.23
CA LEU A 22 -10.08 1.65 10.26
C LEU A 22 -11.11 0.59 9.83
N VAL A 23 -12.25 1.03 9.27
CA VAL A 23 -13.31 0.13 8.78
C VAL A 23 -12.80 -0.70 7.59
N THR A 24 -12.06 -0.07 6.66
CA THR A 24 -11.50 -0.79 5.50
C THR A 24 -10.46 -1.83 5.91
N MET A 25 -9.60 -1.48 6.86
CA MET A 25 -8.60 -2.42 7.42
C MET A 25 -9.28 -3.61 8.09
N ASP A 26 -10.34 -3.39 8.86
CA ASP A 26 -11.01 -4.49 9.55
C ASP A 26 -11.76 -5.42 8.60
N VAL A 27 -12.48 -4.90 7.62
CA VAL A 27 -13.13 -5.71 6.59
C VAL A 27 -12.08 -6.52 5.81
N THR A 28 -10.94 -5.91 5.47
CA THR A 28 -9.83 -6.59 4.79
C THR A 28 -9.23 -7.69 5.66
N ARG A 29 -8.98 -7.41 6.95
CA ARG A 29 -8.48 -8.37 7.93
C ARG A 29 -9.41 -9.56 8.10
N LEU A 30 -10.71 -9.31 8.23
CA LEU A 30 -11.70 -10.37 8.40
C LEU A 30 -11.81 -11.25 7.14
N GLN A 31 -11.72 -10.68 5.93
CA GLN A 31 -11.63 -11.49 4.72
C GLN A 31 -10.36 -12.33 4.69
N ALA A 32 -9.21 -11.75 5.07
CA ALA A 32 -7.95 -12.47 5.14
C ALA A 32 -8.02 -13.65 6.13
N PHE A 33 -8.57 -13.44 7.31
CA PHE A 33 -8.70 -14.47 8.34
C PHE A 33 -9.66 -15.60 7.96
N ASN A 34 -10.66 -15.31 7.16
CA ASN A 34 -11.63 -16.31 6.69
C ASN A 34 -11.26 -16.97 5.37
N SER A 35 -10.15 -16.55 4.75
CA SER A 35 -9.62 -17.11 3.50
C SER A 35 -8.59 -18.20 3.76
N PRO A 36 -8.50 -19.26 2.94
CA PRO A 36 -7.40 -20.22 3.01
C PRO A 36 -6.05 -19.54 2.82
N ILE A 37 -5.03 -20.03 3.53
CA ILE A 37 -3.67 -19.49 3.42
C ILE A 37 -3.18 -19.52 1.96
N GLY A 38 -2.56 -18.43 1.51
CA GLY A 38 -1.96 -18.32 0.18
C GLY A 38 -2.95 -17.98 -0.95
N THR A 39 -4.24 -17.75 -0.66
CA THR A 39 -5.21 -17.34 -1.70
C THR A 39 -5.06 -15.88 -2.11
N THR A 40 -4.75 -15.02 -1.16
CA THR A 40 -4.40 -13.61 -1.37
C THR A 40 -3.25 -13.22 -0.42
N PRO A 41 -2.53 -12.13 -0.66
CA PRO A 41 -1.50 -11.67 0.27
C PRO A 41 -2.05 -11.46 1.69
N GLY A 42 -1.48 -12.15 2.68
CA GLY A 42 -1.90 -12.11 4.08
C GLY A 42 -3.09 -12.98 4.43
N SER A 43 -3.65 -13.75 3.49
CA SER A 43 -4.73 -14.70 3.79
C SER A 43 -4.25 -15.86 4.67
N GLY A 44 -5.09 -16.26 5.63
CA GLY A 44 -4.83 -17.35 6.55
C GLY A 44 -5.04 -16.96 8.01
N PRO A 45 -4.71 -17.87 8.96
CA PRO A 45 -4.84 -17.58 10.39
C PRO A 45 -3.89 -16.46 10.82
N PRO A 46 -4.20 -15.75 11.92
CA PRO A 46 -3.33 -14.70 12.46
C PRO A 46 -1.94 -15.23 12.83
N ASN A 47 -0.98 -14.32 12.91
CA ASN A 47 0.40 -14.58 13.32
C ASN A 47 1.14 -15.60 12.43
N ARG A 48 0.79 -15.65 11.14
CA ARG A 48 1.47 -16.49 10.14
C ARG A 48 1.67 -15.74 8.84
N PHE A 49 2.86 -15.89 8.25
CA PHE A 49 3.11 -15.36 6.92
C PHE A 49 2.41 -16.19 5.83
N SER A 50 1.87 -15.48 4.85
CA SER A 50 1.46 -15.98 3.54
C SER A 50 2.41 -15.38 2.51
N HIS A 51 3.12 -16.22 1.76
CA HIS A 51 4.13 -15.79 0.79
C HIS A 51 3.61 -15.94 -0.64
N MET A 52 3.76 -14.89 -1.44
CA MET A 52 3.65 -15.00 -2.88
C MET A 52 4.98 -15.54 -3.42
N ARG A 53 4.94 -16.66 -4.16
CA ARG A 53 6.14 -17.38 -4.60
C ARG A 53 6.49 -17.14 -6.08
N ALA A 54 5.70 -16.34 -6.77
CA ALA A 54 5.92 -16.02 -8.16
C ALA A 54 5.33 -14.65 -8.50
N PHE A 55 5.89 -14.03 -9.53
CA PHE A 55 5.26 -12.87 -10.14
C PHE A 55 3.91 -13.23 -10.78
N PRO A 56 2.98 -12.28 -10.86
CA PRO A 56 1.71 -12.50 -11.54
C PRO A 56 1.93 -12.83 -13.03
N THR A 57 1.18 -13.79 -13.53
CA THR A 57 1.18 -14.14 -14.97
C THR A 57 0.45 -13.07 -15.79
N ALA A 58 0.56 -13.13 -17.13
CA ALA A 58 -0.15 -12.23 -18.03
C ALA A 58 -1.68 -12.27 -17.87
N ASP A 59 -2.24 -13.37 -17.36
CA ASP A 59 -3.68 -13.54 -17.14
C ASP A 59 -4.17 -13.06 -15.76
N PHE A 60 -3.27 -12.64 -14.87
CA PHE A 60 -3.60 -12.18 -13.54
C PHE A 60 -4.41 -10.88 -13.57
N ARG A 61 -5.56 -10.83 -12.85
CA ARG A 61 -6.49 -9.69 -12.82
C ARG A 61 -7.01 -9.35 -11.41
N ALA A 62 -6.40 -9.93 -10.37
CA ALA A 62 -6.90 -9.72 -9.00
C ALA A 62 -6.51 -8.37 -8.41
N VAL A 63 -5.36 -7.81 -8.81
CA VAL A 63 -4.84 -6.52 -8.32
C VAL A 63 -4.30 -5.73 -9.49
N VAL A 64 -4.72 -4.47 -9.62
CA VAL A 64 -4.22 -3.55 -10.65
C VAL A 64 -2.78 -3.12 -10.36
N ARG A 65 -2.01 -2.85 -11.40
CA ARG A 65 -0.61 -2.39 -11.36
C ARG A 65 0.30 -3.27 -10.49
N PRO A 66 0.26 -4.62 -10.65
CA PRO A 66 1.15 -5.50 -9.92
C PRO A 66 2.61 -5.16 -10.22
N ASN A 67 3.51 -5.41 -9.26
CA ASN A 67 4.94 -5.22 -9.49
C ASN A 67 5.61 -6.52 -9.94
N PHE A 68 6.77 -6.36 -10.60
CA PHE A 68 7.63 -7.44 -11.08
C PHE A 68 9.05 -7.29 -10.49
N ASP A 69 9.16 -6.68 -9.31
CA ASP A 69 10.40 -6.32 -8.65
C ASP A 69 10.60 -7.05 -7.34
N THR A 70 9.50 -7.36 -6.64
CA THR A 70 9.52 -7.95 -5.31
C THR A 70 8.44 -9.01 -5.17
N LEU A 71 8.71 -10.07 -4.43
CA LEU A 71 7.68 -10.99 -3.96
C LEU A 71 7.20 -10.60 -2.56
N TYR A 72 5.91 -10.83 -2.30
CA TYR A 72 5.27 -10.40 -1.06
C TYR A 72 5.30 -11.50 0.00
N SER A 73 5.55 -11.08 1.24
CA SER A 73 5.37 -11.88 2.46
C SER A 73 4.45 -11.11 3.38
N SER A 74 3.20 -11.51 3.48
CA SER A 74 2.20 -10.75 4.22
C SER A 74 1.65 -11.54 5.40
N ALA A 75 1.37 -10.86 6.50
CA ALA A 75 0.79 -11.45 7.70
C ALA A 75 -0.08 -10.42 8.44
N TRP A 76 -1.16 -10.89 9.02
CA TRP A 76 -1.89 -10.14 10.02
C TRP A 76 -1.49 -10.64 11.41
N LEU A 77 -1.10 -9.72 12.29
CA LEU A 77 -0.86 -10.04 13.70
C LEU A 77 -2.13 -9.83 14.50
N ASP A 78 -2.39 -10.74 15.40
CA ASP A 78 -3.32 -10.59 16.51
C ASP A 78 -2.52 -10.61 17.81
N LEU A 79 -2.40 -9.44 18.44
CA LEU A 79 -1.66 -9.22 19.67
C LEU A 79 -2.58 -9.24 20.90
N THR A 80 -3.88 -9.58 20.74
CA THR A 80 -4.83 -9.63 21.85
C THR A 80 -4.51 -10.76 22.85
N ALA A 81 -3.94 -11.87 22.36
CA ALA A 81 -3.51 -12.99 23.16
C ALA A 81 -2.10 -12.84 23.77
N GLY A 82 -1.32 -11.87 23.27
CA GLY A 82 0.03 -11.58 23.77
C GLY A 82 1.01 -11.14 22.67
N PRO A 83 2.26 -10.89 23.07
CA PRO A 83 3.32 -10.49 22.13
C PRO A 83 3.68 -11.60 21.16
N VAL A 84 4.26 -11.17 20.01
CA VAL A 84 4.86 -12.09 19.05
C VAL A 84 6.34 -11.73 18.85
N ARG A 85 7.16 -12.72 18.52
CA ARG A 85 8.50 -12.55 18.02
C ARG A 85 8.47 -12.60 16.49
N LEU A 86 8.92 -11.54 15.84
CA LEU A 86 9.18 -11.44 14.41
C LEU A 86 10.65 -11.70 14.14
N THR A 87 10.99 -12.53 13.15
CA THR A 87 12.37 -12.75 12.72
C THR A 87 12.52 -12.51 11.22
N ALA A 88 13.72 -12.05 10.82
CA ALA A 88 14.17 -12.04 9.45
C ALA A 88 15.55 -12.72 9.35
N PRO A 89 15.84 -13.50 8.32
CA PRO A 89 17.15 -14.08 8.10
C PRO A 89 18.14 -13.01 7.63
N ASP A 90 19.44 -13.34 7.59
CA ASP A 90 20.38 -12.57 6.79
C ASP A 90 19.99 -12.65 5.32
N THR A 91 19.78 -11.52 4.67
CA THR A 91 19.34 -11.44 3.28
C THR A 91 20.51 -11.26 2.30
N GLU A 92 21.76 -11.32 2.78
CA GLU A 92 22.98 -11.17 1.97
C GLU A 92 22.97 -9.91 1.11
N ASP A 93 22.67 -8.77 1.75
CA ASP A 93 22.51 -7.43 1.15
C ASP A 93 21.32 -7.27 0.19
N ARG A 94 20.47 -8.28 0.02
CA ARG A 94 19.22 -8.19 -0.73
C ARG A 94 18.27 -7.19 -0.08
N TYR A 95 17.67 -6.29 -0.86
CA TYR A 95 16.66 -5.38 -0.36
C TYR A 95 15.42 -6.15 0.12
N TYR A 96 14.99 -5.82 1.31
CA TYR A 96 13.69 -6.23 1.85
C TYR A 96 13.13 -5.14 2.76
N MET A 97 11.84 -5.21 2.99
CA MET A 97 11.14 -4.43 4.00
C MET A 97 9.96 -5.23 4.55
N LEU A 98 9.66 -5.08 5.86
CA LEU A 98 8.53 -5.65 6.57
C LEU A 98 7.71 -4.53 7.23
N PRO A 99 7.07 -3.64 6.45
CA PRO A 99 6.29 -2.55 7.03
C PRO A 99 5.15 -3.10 7.86
N CYS A 100 5.09 -2.65 9.11
CA CYS A 100 4.05 -2.95 10.07
C CYS A 100 3.06 -1.79 10.13
N LEU A 101 1.84 -2.03 9.68
CA LEU A 101 0.77 -1.03 9.65
C LEU A 101 -0.18 -1.26 10.83
N ASP A 102 -0.55 -0.18 11.52
CA ASP A 102 -1.63 -0.23 12.49
C ASP A 102 -3.01 -0.23 11.79
N MET A 103 -4.07 -0.35 12.56
CA MET A 103 -5.44 -0.38 12.02
C MET A 103 -5.92 0.98 11.47
N TRP A 104 -5.15 2.05 11.68
CA TRP A 104 -5.34 3.36 11.07
C TRP A 104 -4.56 3.56 9.77
N THR A 105 -3.85 2.51 9.31
CA THR A 105 -3.01 2.44 8.10
C THR A 105 -1.67 3.18 8.18
N ASP A 106 -1.27 3.67 9.35
CA ASP A 106 0.06 4.25 9.53
C ASP A 106 1.11 3.15 9.67
N VAL A 107 2.23 3.26 8.94
CA VAL A 107 3.42 2.42 9.11
C VAL A 107 4.16 2.90 10.36
N PHE A 108 4.02 2.17 11.47
CA PHE A 108 4.65 2.54 12.74
C PHE A 108 6.03 1.90 12.94
N ALA A 109 6.33 0.83 12.21
CA ALA A 109 7.65 0.18 12.19
C ALA A 109 7.88 -0.46 10.82
N ASN A 110 9.13 -0.55 10.38
CA ASN A 110 9.46 -1.18 9.11
C ASN A 110 10.84 -1.84 9.17
N PRO A 111 11.00 -3.00 9.83
CA PRO A 111 12.25 -3.77 9.73
C PRO A 111 12.60 -4.04 8.27
N GLY A 112 13.85 -3.78 7.89
CA GLY A 112 14.29 -3.91 6.50
C GLY A 112 15.61 -3.22 6.21
N LYS A 113 16.07 -3.30 4.96
CA LYS A 113 17.40 -2.79 4.56
C LYS A 113 17.65 -1.34 5.02
N ARG A 114 16.66 -0.46 4.90
CA ARG A 114 16.80 0.96 5.25
C ARG A 114 16.91 1.20 6.76
N THR A 115 16.17 0.45 7.57
CA THR A 115 15.98 0.76 9.00
C THR A 115 16.81 -0.11 9.93
N THR A 116 16.96 -1.40 9.60
CA THR A 116 17.62 -2.39 10.46
C THR A 116 18.80 -3.10 9.77
N GLY A 117 19.03 -2.80 8.48
CA GLY A 117 20.04 -3.47 7.68
C GLY A 117 19.55 -4.80 7.11
N THR A 118 20.50 -5.58 6.58
CA THR A 118 20.23 -6.83 5.84
C THR A 118 20.67 -8.09 6.58
N GLY A 119 21.37 -7.97 7.71
CA GLY A 119 21.71 -9.09 8.58
C GLY A 119 20.49 -9.69 9.27
N ALA A 120 20.64 -10.88 9.83
CA ALA A 120 19.57 -11.53 10.59
C ALA A 120 19.11 -10.64 11.75
N GLY A 121 17.78 -10.52 11.93
CA GLY A 121 17.17 -9.68 12.94
C GLY A 121 16.02 -10.38 13.67
N GLU A 122 15.83 -9.96 14.93
CA GLU A 122 14.73 -10.43 15.77
C GLU A 122 14.12 -9.25 16.54
N TRP A 123 12.81 -9.18 16.58
CA TRP A 123 12.05 -8.13 17.27
C TRP A 123 10.89 -8.75 18.04
N VAL A 124 10.53 -8.12 19.17
CA VAL A 124 9.29 -8.45 19.88
C VAL A 124 8.25 -7.37 19.57
N ILE A 125 7.13 -7.75 18.99
CA ILE A 125 6.01 -6.85 18.74
C ILE A 125 4.99 -7.03 19.85
N VAL A 126 4.65 -5.94 20.54
CA VAL A 126 3.68 -5.92 21.65
C VAL A 126 2.48 -5.06 21.29
N GLY A 127 1.29 -5.47 21.74
CA GLY A 127 0.07 -4.66 21.62
C GLY A 127 0.08 -3.44 22.55
N PRO A 128 -0.86 -2.50 22.37
CA PRO A 128 -0.96 -1.31 23.21
C PRO A 128 -1.18 -1.67 24.66
N GLY A 129 -0.47 -0.98 25.58
CA GLY A 129 -0.61 -1.19 27.01
C GLY A 129 -0.05 -2.51 27.55
N HIS A 130 0.80 -3.20 26.81
CA HIS A 130 1.46 -4.40 27.31
C HIS A 130 2.43 -4.06 28.47
N HIS A 131 2.31 -4.81 29.56
CA HIS A 131 3.13 -4.65 30.78
C HIS A 131 3.78 -5.97 31.25
N GLY A 132 3.69 -7.03 30.45
CA GLY A 132 4.28 -8.34 30.78
C GLY A 132 5.80 -8.36 30.62
N GLU A 133 6.42 -9.41 31.18
CA GLU A 133 7.85 -9.67 30.95
C GLU A 133 8.10 -10.05 29.49
N LEU A 134 9.21 -9.54 28.94
CA LEU A 134 9.63 -9.80 27.55
C LEU A 134 11.02 -10.46 27.56
N PRO A 135 11.37 -11.23 26.51
CA PRO A 135 12.70 -11.78 26.34
C PRO A 135 13.76 -10.67 26.39
N ALA A 136 14.80 -10.87 27.21
CA ALA A 136 15.88 -9.90 27.33
C ALA A 136 16.73 -9.88 26.05
N GLY A 137 17.21 -8.70 25.69
CA GLY A 137 18.17 -8.51 24.57
C GLY A 137 17.55 -8.41 23.19
N LEU A 138 16.23 -8.41 23.07
CA LEU A 138 15.54 -8.16 21.81
C LEU A 138 14.97 -6.72 21.77
N ASP A 139 14.95 -6.16 20.58
CA ASP A 139 14.30 -4.87 20.33
C ASP A 139 12.79 -5.01 20.43
N VAL A 140 12.15 -4.08 21.12
CA VAL A 140 10.70 -4.08 21.33
C VAL A 140 10.03 -3.04 20.42
N ILE A 141 9.08 -3.49 19.64
CA ILE A 141 8.22 -2.66 18.79
C ILE A 141 6.83 -2.60 19.45
N THR A 142 6.40 -1.43 19.88
CA THR A 142 5.06 -1.24 20.45
C THR A 142 4.08 -0.86 19.34
N ALA A 143 3.10 -1.73 19.11
CA ALA A 143 2.04 -1.47 18.13
C ALA A 143 1.00 -0.50 18.72
N PRO A 144 0.51 0.48 17.92
CA PRO A 144 -0.54 1.41 18.34
C PRO A 144 -1.91 0.72 18.50
N THR A 145 -2.13 -0.38 17.78
CA THR A 145 -3.37 -1.16 17.80
C THR A 145 -3.10 -2.63 18.04
N PRO A 146 -4.07 -3.42 18.56
CA PRO A 146 -3.88 -4.85 18.83
C PRO A 146 -3.78 -5.70 17.57
N TYR A 147 -4.30 -5.23 16.44
CA TYR A 147 -4.12 -5.86 15.13
C TYR A 147 -3.11 -5.06 14.32
N VAL A 148 -2.25 -5.78 13.59
CA VAL A 148 -1.19 -5.20 12.75
C VAL A 148 -1.15 -5.93 11.42
N TRP A 149 -0.99 -5.19 10.33
CA TRP A 149 -0.76 -5.79 9.02
C TRP A 149 0.70 -5.64 8.60
N ILE A 150 1.40 -6.75 8.36
CA ILE A 150 2.73 -6.75 7.76
C ILE A 150 2.58 -7.01 6.26
N ILE A 151 3.11 -6.09 5.44
CA ILE A 151 3.10 -6.22 3.97
C ILE A 151 4.55 -6.27 3.49
N GLY A 152 5.23 -7.37 3.79
CA GLY A 152 6.63 -7.58 3.45
C GLY A 152 6.86 -7.64 1.94
N ARG A 153 8.01 -7.12 1.51
CA ARG A 153 8.49 -7.17 0.12
C ARG A 153 9.95 -7.55 0.11
N THR A 154 10.31 -8.54 -0.71
CA THR A 154 11.69 -9.00 -0.89
C THR A 154 12.08 -8.85 -2.35
N GLN A 155 13.20 -8.18 -2.64
CA GLN A 155 13.73 -8.02 -3.99
C GLN A 155 13.87 -9.35 -4.70
N THR A 156 13.44 -9.39 -5.95
CA THR A 156 13.45 -10.59 -6.79
C THR A 156 13.93 -10.22 -8.19
N ASN A 157 15.02 -10.84 -8.64
CA ASN A 157 15.68 -10.52 -9.89
C ASN A 157 15.26 -11.48 -11.01
N GLY A 158 13.95 -11.56 -11.26
CA GLY A 158 13.35 -12.46 -12.25
C GLY A 158 13.19 -13.90 -11.76
N ILE A 159 12.68 -14.77 -12.63
CA ILE A 159 12.31 -16.17 -12.32
C ILE A 159 13.51 -17.01 -11.86
N ALA A 160 14.69 -16.77 -12.41
CA ALA A 160 15.90 -17.50 -12.05
C ALA A 160 16.34 -17.26 -10.59
N ASP A 161 15.92 -16.16 -9.98
CA ASP A 161 16.24 -15.77 -8.61
C ASP A 161 15.27 -16.36 -7.55
N TYR A 162 14.15 -16.93 -7.97
CA TYR A 162 13.15 -17.50 -7.04
C TYR A 162 13.71 -18.44 -5.97
N PRO A 163 14.64 -19.38 -6.25
CA PRO A 163 15.16 -20.22 -5.20
C PRO A 163 15.87 -19.47 -4.07
N ALA A 164 16.62 -18.43 -4.40
CA ALA A 164 17.33 -17.60 -3.42
C ALA A 164 16.36 -16.69 -2.64
N GLU A 165 15.40 -16.09 -3.35
CA GLU A 165 14.36 -15.25 -2.74
C GLU A 165 13.45 -16.07 -1.82
N HIS A 166 13.01 -17.26 -2.24
CA HIS A 166 12.20 -18.15 -1.42
C HIS A 166 12.91 -18.58 -0.13
N ALA A 167 14.23 -18.78 -0.18
CA ALA A 167 15.01 -19.07 1.03
C ALA A 167 14.95 -17.92 2.04
N VAL A 168 14.94 -16.66 1.57
CA VAL A 168 14.74 -15.49 2.42
C VAL A 168 13.33 -15.46 2.99
N GLN A 169 12.29 -15.65 2.16
CA GLN A 169 10.91 -15.69 2.62
C GLN A 169 10.68 -16.79 3.67
N ASP A 170 11.26 -17.98 3.48
CA ASP A 170 11.14 -19.11 4.41
C ASP A 170 11.80 -18.83 5.77
N GLY A 171 12.73 -17.86 5.81
CA GLY A 171 13.37 -17.39 7.03
C GLY A 171 12.56 -16.33 7.80
N TYR A 172 11.52 -15.75 7.23
CA TYR A 172 10.62 -14.85 7.96
C TYR A 172 9.70 -15.68 8.86
N THR A 173 9.74 -15.45 10.16
CA THR A 173 8.87 -16.17 11.10
C THR A 173 8.15 -15.24 12.05
N ILE A 174 6.95 -15.64 12.46
CA ILE A 174 6.18 -15.02 13.54
C ILE A 174 5.92 -16.11 14.56
N THR A 175 6.38 -15.90 15.79
CA THR A 175 6.23 -16.86 16.90
C THR A 175 5.52 -16.20 18.07
N PRO A 176 4.30 -16.61 18.46
CA PRO A 176 3.67 -16.15 19.67
C PRO A 176 4.55 -16.41 20.90
N LEU A 177 4.64 -15.42 21.80
CA LEU A 177 5.40 -15.52 23.06
C LEU A 177 4.51 -15.91 24.26
N GLY A 178 3.23 -16.17 24.00
CA GLY A 178 2.22 -16.59 24.95
C GLY A 178 1.25 -17.57 24.31
N ALA A 179 -0.04 -17.44 24.63
CA ALA A 179 -1.07 -18.22 23.95
C ALA A 179 -1.18 -17.83 22.47
N GLU A 180 -1.48 -18.79 21.62
CA GLU A 180 -1.93 -18.47 20.28
C GLU A 180 -3.35 -17.85 20.34
N PRO A 181 -3.67 -16.85 19.52
CA PRO A 181 -5.02 -16.31 19.49
C PRO A 181 -6.00 -17.38 18.99
N GLU A 182 -7.18 -17.42 19.61
CA GLU A 182 -8.24 -18.27 19.09
C GLU A 182 -8.69 -17.76 17.73
N HIS A 183 -8.71 -18.65 16.75
CA HIS A 183 -9.14 -18.32 15.39
C HIS A 183 -10.16 -19.34 14.91
N ALA A 184 -11.40 -18.88 14.73
CA ALA A 184 -12.46 -19.66 14.10
C ALA A 184 -12.80 -19.06 12.73
N VAL A 185 -12.73 -19.89 11.70
CA VAL A 185 -13.13 -19.47 10.35
C VAL A 185 -14.65 -19.40 10.28
N ASP A 186 -15.20 -18.24 9.92
CA ASP A 186 -16.61 -18.10 9.57
C ASP A 186 -16.79 -18.43 8.08
N SER A 187 -17.30 -19.62 7.82
CA SER A 187 -17.56 -20.10 6.45
C SER A 187 -18.63 -19.31 5.69
N ASN A 188 -19.39 -18.45 6.39
CA ASN A 188 -20.44 -17.61 5.80
C ASN A 188 -19.95 -16.18 5.54
N TYR A 189 -18.72 -15.84 5.92
CA TYR A 189 -18.18 -14.51 5.66
C TYR A 189 -18.07 -14.24 4.16
N ASP A 190 -18.44 -13.03 3.73
CA ASP A 190 -18.37 -12.65 2.32
C ASP A 190 -16.93 -12.46 1.87
N LEU A 191 -16.38 -13.45 1.19
CA LEU A 191 -15.04 -13.44 0.59
C LEU A 191 -15.02 -13.00 -0.88
N LYS A 192 -16.20 -12.69 -1.47
CA LYS A 192 -16.34 -12.42 -2.91
C LYS A 192 -16.45 -10.94 -3.21
N THR A 193 -17.12 -10.19 -2.34
CA THR A 193 -17.28 -8.76 -2.51
C THR A 193 -16.00 -8.06 -2.07
N GLU A 194 -15.43 -7.21 -2.91
CA GLU A 194 -14.23 -6.43 -2.58
C GLU A 194 -14.45 -5.59 -1.31
N PRO A 195 -13.47 -5.50 -0.39
CA PRO A 195 -13.60 -4.74 0.86
C PRO A 195 -14.12 -3.32 0.67
N LEU A 196 -13.62 -2.60 -0.33
CA LEU A 196 -14.07 -1.24 -0.63
C LEU A 196 -15.53 -1.17 -1.05
N LYS A 197 -16.05 -2.17 -1.78
CA LYS A 197 -17.47 -2.23 -2.15
C LYS A 197 -18.34 -2.46 -0.91
N ILE A 198 -17.89 -3.30 0.02
CA ILE A 198 -18.59 -3.52 1.29
C ILE A 198 -18.64 -2.21 2.07
N VAL A 199 -17.49 -1.58 2.32
CA VAL A 199 -17.38 -0.34 3.12
C VAL A 199 -18.17 0.81 2.50
N ASN A 200 -18.02 1.04 1.20
CA ASN A 200 -18.71 2.13 0.49
C ASN A 200 -20.23 1.89 0.43
N GLY A 201 -20.67 0.64 0.40
CA GLY A 201 -22.08 0.25 0.35
C GLY A 201 -22.83 0.27 1.69
N MET A 202 -22.16 0.35 2.84
CA MET A 202 -22.80 0.42 4.15
C MET A 202 -23.69 1.68 4.24
N ALA A 203 -24.87 1.59 4.85
CA ALA A 203 -25.61 2.77 5.25
C ALA A 203 -24.81 3.58 6.32
N ALA A 204 -24.93 4.91 6.35
CA ALA A 204 -24.09 5.71 7.22
C ALA A 204 -24.21 5.36 8.71
N LEU A 205 -25.43 5.06 9.18
CA LEU A 205 -25.62 4.70 10.59
C LEU A 205 -25.03 3.32 10.93
N ASP A 206 -25.14 2.34 10.04
CA ASP A 206 -24.55 1.01 10.20
C ASP A 206 -23.02 1.11 10.19
N TYR A 207 -22.47 1.97 9.31
CA TYR A 207 -21.05 2.27 9.25
C TYR A 207 -20.53 2.88 10.55
N PHE A 208 -21.26 3.85 11.16
CA PHE A 208 -20.85 4.48 12.40
C PHE A 208 -21.02 3.57 13.61
N ASP A 209 -22.00 2.70 13.62
CA ASP A 209 -22.16 1.65 14.63
C ASP A 209 -20.93 0.72 14.60
N TYR A 210 -20.60 0.20 13.43
CA TYR A 210 -19.43 -0.64 13.23
C TYR A 210 -18.10 0.07 13.58
N ALA A 211 -17.93 1.32 13.15
CA ALA A 211 -16.76 2.13 13.48
C ALA A 211 -16.61 2.39 14.98
N THR A 212 -17.73 2.54 15.70
CA THR A 212 -17.75 2.73 17.16
C THR A 212 -17.27 1.48 17.90
N ASP A 213 -17.71 0.31 17.45
CA ASP A 213 -17.24 -0.97 17.98
C ASP A 213 -15.73 -1.14 17.75
N LEU A 214 -15.24 -0.83 16.54
CA LEU A 214 -13.82 -0.88 16.21
C LEU A 214 -12.97 0.09 17.04
N LEU A 215 -13.48 1.30 17.30
CA LEU A 215 -12.81 2.31 18.13
C LEU A 215 -12.61 1.82 19.58
N SER A 216 -13.47 0.93 20.07
CA SER A 216 -13.36 0.34 21.40
C SER A 216 -12.17 -0.60 21.53
N VAL A 217 -11.75 -1.21 20.42
CA VAL A 217 -10.66 -2.19 20.36
C VAL A 217 -9.36 -1.56 19.88
N ASN A 218 -9.45 -0.62 18.93
CA ASN A 218 -8.30 0.00 18.28
C ASN A 218 -8.12 1.45 18.77
N PRO A 219 -7.19 1.71 19.71
CA PRO A 219 -6.97 3.06 20.21
C PRO A 219 -6.66 4.05 19.08
N PRO A 220 -7.21 5.27 19.15
CA PRO A 220 -6.84 6.33 18.21
C PRO A 220 -5.41 6.81 18.48
N HIS A 221 -4.81 7.49 17.50
CA HIS A 221 -3.53 8.13 17.69
C HIS A 221 -3.64 9.28 18.71
N PRO A 222 -2.60 9.55 19.53
CA PRO A 222 -2.63 10.62 20.53
C PRO A 222 -2.93 12.01 19.96
N THR A 223 -2.71 12.22 18.66
CA THR A 223 -2.96 13.49 17.95
C THR A 223 -4.44 13.69 17.56
N ASP A 224 -5.30 12.69 17.72
CA ASP A 224 -6.67 12.69 17.17
C ASP A 224 -7.73 13.27 18.11
N PHE A 225 -7.34 13.77 19.29
CA PHE A 225 -8.29 14.26 20.31
C PHE A 225 -9.27 15.31 19.80
N SER A 226 -8.81 16.25 18.96
CA SER A 226 -9.68 17.30 18.41
C SER A 226 -10.72 16.73 17.45
N GLN A 227 -10.34 15.76 16.62
CA GLN A 227 -11.23 15.08 15.70
C GLN A 227 -12.27 14.24 16.45
N LEU A 228 -11.84 13.47 17.44
CA LEU A 228 -12.74 12.68 18.30
C LEU A 228 -13.74 13.56 19.05
N ALA A 229 -13.29 14.69 19.60
CA ALA A 229 -14.19 15.64 20.28
C ALA A 229 -15.27 16.22 19.36
N ARG A 230 -14.95 16.40 18.06
CA ARG A 230 -15.92 16.86 17.05
C ARG A 230 -16.96 15.79 16.73
N ILE A 231 -16.51 14.58 16.38
CA ILE A 231 -17.38 13.48 15.96
C ILE A 231 -18.19 12.89 17.13
N ALA A 232 -17.76 13.10 18.38
CA ALA A 232 -18.53 12.70 19.57
C ALA A 232 -19.96 13.29 19.59
N ALA A 233 -20.20 14.42 18.88
CA ALA A 233 -21.53 14.99 18.71
C ALA A 233 -22.50 14.08 17.92
N LEU A 234 -21.98 13.15 17.11
CA LEU A 234 -22.76 12.07 16.48
C LEU A 234 -23.10 10.94 17.44
N GLY A 235 -22.58 10.94 18.67
CA GLY A 235 -22.73 9.84 19.63
C GLY A 235 -21.67 8.76 19.48
N ILE A 236 -20.60 9.01 18.72
CA ILE A 236 -19.49 8.08 18.51
C ILE A 236 -18.49 8.29 19.64
N GLU A 237 -18.43 7.34 20.56
CA GLU A 237 -17.53 7.35 21.71
C GLU A 237 -17.02 5.92 21.99
N ALA A 238 -15.70 5.76 22.16
CA ALA A 238 -15.10 4.46 22.47
C ALA A 238 -15.73 3.82 23.73
N GLY A 239 -16.07 2.54 23.63
CA GLY A 239 -16.66 1.77 24.75
C GLY A 239 -18.13 2.10 25.06
N LYS A 240 -18.81 2.89 24.22
CA LYS A 240 -20.24 3.14 24.32
C LYS A 240 -20.95 2.63 23.08
N PRO A 241 -22.13 1.98 23.23
CA PRO A 241 -22.94 1.59 22.08
C PRO A 241 -23.38 2.84 21.27
N PHE A 242 -23.34 2.73 19.95
CA PHE A 242 -23.89 3.75 19.08
C PHE A 242 -25.42 3.67 19.07
N ASP A 243 -26.08 4.78 19.34
CA ASP A 243 -27.56 4.83 19.37
C ASP A 243 -28.11 5.53 18.12
N ALA A 244 -28.37 4.77 17.07
CA ALA A 244 -29.00 5.26 15.84
C ALA A 244 -30.45 5.75 16.06
N SER A 245 -31.15 5.33 17.13
CA SER A 245 -32.55 5.69 17.40
C SER A 245 -32.72 7.16 17.78
N ARG A 246 -31.67 7.82 18.24
CA ARG A 246 -31.67 9.25 18.61
C ARG A 246 -31.92 10.20 17.45
N PHE A 247 -31.76 9.75 16.22
CA PHE A 247 -31.90 10.60 15.03
C PHE A 247 -33.28 10.48 14.39
N SER A 248 -33.90 11.64 14.13
CA SER A 248 -35.12 11.74 13.32
C SER A 248 -34.85 11.34 11.86
N ALA A 249 -35.89 11.17 11.06
CA ALA A 249 -35.77 10.82 9.65
C ALA A 249 -34.96 11.89 8.85
N ASP A 250 -35.17 13.19 9.13
CA ASP A 250 -34.44 14.29 8.48
C ASP A 250 -32.97 14.28 8.88
N GLU A 251 -32.65 14.04 10.13
CA GLU A 251 -31.27 13.94 10.63
C GLU A 251 -30.53 12.75 10.03
N ARG A 252 -31.19 11.58 9.91
CA ARG A 252 -30.64 10.41 9.17
C ARG A 252 -30.32 10.75 7.72
N GLY A 253 -31.22 11.49 7.05
CA GLY A 253 -30.96 11.97 5.69
C GLY A 253 -29.74 12.88 5.58
N GLN A 254 -29.50 13.76 6.57
CA GLN A 254 -28.31 14.61 6.63
C GLN A 254 -27.03 13.80 6.87
N ILE A 255 -27.09 12.78 7.75
CA ILE A 255 -25.96 11.89 8.05
C ILE A 255 -25.59 11.10 6.80
N GLU A 256 -26.56 10.50 6.09
CA GLU A 256 -26.30 9.77 4.86
C GLU A 256 -25.72 10.67 3.75
N ALA A 257 -26.23 11.90 3.62
CA ALA A 257 -25.70 12.88 2.67
C ALA A 257 -24.26 13.26 2.99
N GLY A 258 -23.90 13.38 4.27
CA GLY A 258 -22.51 13.69 4.68
C GLY A 258 -21.52 12.57 4.29
N LYS A 259 -21.90 11.31 4.50
CA LYS A 259 -21.11 10.15 4.03
C LYS A 259 -20.94 10.17 2.51
N ALA A 260 -22.04 10.40 1.77
CA ALA A 260 -22.00 10.44 0.31
C ALA A 260 -21.10 11.56 -0.22
N ASP A 261 -21.17 12.76 0.41
CA ASP A 261 -20.29 13.88 0.07
C ASP A 261 -18.81 13.56 0.30
N ALA A 262 -18.50 12.84 1.39
CA ALA A 262 -17.12 12.45 1.71
C ALA A 262 -16.56 11.51 0.62
N LEU A 263 -17.32 10.50 0.25
CA LEU A 263 -16.91 9.57 -0.81
C LEU A 263 -16.76 10.27 -2.17
N ALA A 264 -17.69 11.16 -2.50
CA ALA A 264 -17.61 11.96 -3.73
C ALA A 264 -16.37 12.88 -3.73
N ALA A 265 -16.05 13.52 -2.60
CA ALA A 265 -14.87 14.37 -2.47
C ALA A 265 -13.57 13.55 -2.59
N MET A 266 -13.49 12.36 -2.00
CA MET A 266 -12.34 11.46 -2.15
C MET A 266 -12.12 11.12 -3.63
N LEU A 267 -13.15 10.68 -4.34
CA LEU A 267 -13.06 10.36 -5.78
C LEU A 267 -12.66 11.57 -6.63
N ALA A 268 -13.24 12.74 -6.36
CA ALA A 268 -12.92 13.97 -7.08
C ALA A 268 -11.47 14.46 -6.87
N SER A 269 -10.82 14.06 -5.77
CA SER A 269 -9.44 14.47 -5.46
C SER A 269 -8.37 13.63 -6.17
N LEU A 270 -8.71 12.47 -6.73
CA LEU A 270 -7.74 11.54 -7.32
C LEU A 270 -6.81 12.17 -8.37
N PRO A 271 -7.28 13.03 -9.28
CA PRO A 271 -6.40 13.65 -10.27
C PRO A 271 -5.35 14.61 -9.67
N THR A 272 -5.52 15.03 -8.42
CA THR A 272 -4.65 16.00 -7.73
C THR A 272 -3.92 15.38 -6.53
N LEU A 273 -3.91 14.08 -6.41
CA LEU A 273 -3.36 13.37 -5.23
C LEU A 273 -1.85 13.53 -5.08
N GLY A 274 -1.13 13.75 -6.17
CA GLY A 274 0.33 13.91 -6.21
C GLY A 274 0.77 15.16 -6.95
N THR A 275 2.08 15.36 -7.02
CA THR A 275 2.70 16.45 -7.79
C THR A 275 2.86 16.02 -9.25
N SER A 276 2.35 16.82 -10.19
CA SER A 276 2.54 16.57 -11.61
C SER A 276 3.81 17.26 -12.10
N VAL A 277 4.72 16.49 -12.69
CA VAL A 277 5.99 16.97 -13.23
C VAL A 277 6.40 16.13 -14.42
N ASN A 278 6.83 16.75 -15.52
CA ASN A 278 7.30 16.09 -16.75
C ASN A 278 6.30 15.04 -17.31
N GLY A 279 5.01 15.23 -17.07
CA GLY A 279 3.96 14.27 -17.46
C GLY A 279 3.73 13.13 -16.47
N TRP A 280 4.49 13.06 -15.39
CA TRP A 280 4.33 12.07 -14.33
C TRP A 280 3.62 12.65 -13.11
N THR A 281 2.83 11.82 -12.42
CA THR A 281 2.38 12.10 -11.05
C THR A 281 3.28 11.39 -10.06
N VAL A 282 3.87 12.15 -9.14
CA VAL A 282 4.75 11.66 -8.07
C VAL A 282 4.12 11.95 -6.72
N MET A 283 4.10 10.95 -5.85
CA MET A 283 3.55 11.05 -4.50
C MET A 283 4.65 10.74 -3.48
N THR A 284 5.13 11.78 -2.80
CA THR A 284 6.17 11.66 -1.76
C THR A 284 5.75 12.29 -0.44
N ASP A 285 4.59 12.98 -0.38
CA ASP A 285 4.13 13.71 0.79
C ASP A 285 3.00 12.97 1.50
N ASN A 286 3.15 12.79 2.81
CA ASN A 286 2.14 12.17 3.70
C ASN A 286 1.57 10.84 3.15
N ILE A 287 2.44 9.91 2.78
CA ILE A 287 2.10 8.53 2.39
C ILE A 287 2.68 7.56 3.42
N GLY A 288 1.90 6.56 3.82
CA GLY A 288 2.30 5.55 4.79
C GLY A 288 2.33 6.02 6.24
N VAL A 289 2.49 7.33 6.49
CA VAL A 289 2.28 8.00 7.79
C VAL A 289 1.58 9.32 7.51
N TYR A 290 0.41 9.53 8.08
CA TYR A 290 -0.50 10.60 7.65
C TYR A 290 -0.69 11.70 8.70
N GLY A 291 -0.38 11.43 9.98
CA GLY A 291 -0.67 12.37 11.07
C GLY A 291 -2.15 12.77 11.07
N ASN A 292 -2.43 14.07 11.10
CA ASN A 292 -3.81 14.59 11.09
C ASN A 292 -4.36 14.86 9.67
N SER A 293 -3.71 14.35 8.64
CA SER A 293 -4.18 14.45 7.25
C SER A 293 -5.26 13.37 6.96
N TYR A 294 -6.38 13.44 7.68
CA TYR A 294 -7.43 12.40 7.62
C TYR A 294 -8.01 12.21 6.22
N PHE A 295 -8.18 13.30 5.47
CA PHE A 295 -8.63 13.25 4.08
C PHE A 295 -7.63 12.48 3.20
N LYS A 296 -6.34 12.83 3.28
CA LYS A 296 -5.28 12.14 2.51
C LYS A 296 -5.22 10.66 2.87
N ARG A 297 -5.27 10.33 4.17
CA ARG A 297 -5.30 8.94 4.67
C ARG A 297 -6.48 8.17 4.09
N ALA A 298 -7.69 8.74 4.10
CA ALA A 298 -8.87 8.10 3.51
C ALA A 298 -8.73 7.90 1.99
N VAL A 299 -8.22 8.91 1.26
CA VAL A 299 -8.01 8.80 -0.19
C VAL A 299 -6.95 7.74 -0.53
N VAL A 300 -5.83 7.68 0.21
CA VAL A 300 -4.82 6.64 -0.02
C VAL A 300 -5.38 5.26 0.34
N THR A 301 -6.19 5.14 1.39
CA THR A 301 -6.93 3.89 1.69
C THR A 301 -7.81 3.45 0.53
N LEU A 302 -8.49 4.38 -0.14
CA LEU A 302 -9.35 4.09 -1.29
C LEU A 302 -8.58 3.56 -2.50
N VAL A 303 -7.36 4.04 -2.78
CA VAL A 303 -6.63 3.73 -4.03
C VAL A 303 -5.34 2.95 -3.85
N GLY A 304 -4.86 2.79 -2.63
CA GLY A 304 -3.58 2.15 -2.35
C GLY A 304 -3.45 1.71 -0.89
N LEU A 305 -4.47 1.01 -0.36
CA LEU A 305 -4.43 0.44 0.99
C LEU A 305 -3.14 -0.35 1.21
N GLY A 306 -2.45 -0.09 2.31
CA GLY A 306 -1.17 -0.72 2.62
C GLY A 306 0.03 -0.02 1.95
N ALA A 307 -0.11 1.27 1.63
CA ALA A 307 0.99 2.07 1.11
C ALA A 307 2.17 2.13 2.10
N ASN A 308 3.37 1.96 1.57
CA ASN A 308 4.61 2.15 2.32
C ASN A 308 5.02 3.63 2.38
N GLN A 309 5.99 3.94 3.24
CA GLN A 309 6.60 5.26 3.30
C GLN A 309 7.40 5.56 2.03
N PRO A 310 7.48 6.84 1.58
CA PRO A 310 8.25 7.22 0.39
C PRO A 310 9.74 6.89 0.48
N GLU A 311 10.30 6.90 1.69
CA GLU A 311 11.69 6.52 1.95
C GLU A 311 12.00 5.06 1.61
N ASP A 312 10.98 4.21 1.57
CA ASP A 312 11.13 2.80 1.20
C ASP A 312 10.89 2.57 -0.29
N ALA A 313 9.88 3.22 -0.88
CA ALA A 313 9.64 3.18 -2.33
C ALA A 313 8.74 4.32 -2.81
N VAL A 314 9.03 4.83 -4.00
CA VAL A 314 8.24 5.86 -4.70
C VAL A 314 7.78 5.31 -6.05
N TYR A 315 6.56 5.65 -6.45
CA TYR A 315 5.88 5.10 -7.63
C TYR A 315 5.38 6.20 -8.58
N PRO A 316 6.25 6.84 -9.39
CA PRO A 316 5.80 7.79 -10.42
C PRO A 316 4.89 7.12 -11.45
N LEU A 317 3.74 7.75 -11.73
CA LEU A 317 2.75 7.30 -12.71
C LEU A 317 2.78 8.22 -13.92
N LEU A 318 3.00 7.68 -15.12
CA LEU A 318 2.92 8.45 -16.35
C LEU A 318 1.46 8.75 -16.70
N ASN A 319 1.14 10.03 -16.88
CA ASN A 319 -0.18 10.48 -17.30
C ASN A 319 -0.18 10.97 -18.75
N VAL A 320 0.85 11.75 -19.12
CA VAL A 320 0.97 12.31 -20.46
C VAL A 320 2.41 12.28 -20.96
N VAL A 321 2.61 12.23 -22.25
CA VAL A 321 3.91 12.32 -22.92
C VAL A 321 4.24 13.78 -23.30
N ALA A 322 5.34 14.02 -23.99
CA ALA A 322 5.88 15.38 -24.26
C ALA A 322 4.91 16.35 -24.93
N ASP A 323 4.02 15.86 -25.76
CA ASP A 323 3.00 16.68 -26.46
C ASP A 323 1.73 16.93 -25.64
N GLY A 324 1.65 16.39 -24.44
CA GLY A 324 0.51 16.54 -23.53
C GLY A 324 -0.59 15.49 -23.71
N ASP A 325 -0.41 14.54 -24.63
CA ASP A 325 -1.35 13.45 -24.87
C ASP A 325 -1.10 12.29 -23.91
N PRO A 326 -2.13 11.49 -23.55
CA PRO A 326 -1.95 10.19 -22.90
C PRO A 326 -1.13 9.24 -23.80
N ALA A 327 -0.32 8.36 -23.18
CA ALA A 327 0.44 7.37 -23.91
C ALA A 327 -0.46 6.29 -24.53
N THR A 328 -0.15 5.88 -25.75
CA THR A 328 -0.84 4.80 -26.47
C THR A 328 0.17 3.98 -27.27
N GLY A 329 0.00 2.66 -27.31
CA GLY A 329 0.87 1.76 -28.06
C GLY A 329 0.77 1.87 -29.58
N ASP A 330 0.01 2.83 -30.09
CA ASP A 330 -0.01 3.20 -31.53
C ASP A 330 1.21 4.06 -31.90
N HIS A 331 2.02 4.47 -30.94
CA HIS A 331 3.25 5.23 -31.10
C HIS A 331 4.41 4.58 -30.36
N ASP A 332 5.61 4.86 -30.86
CA ASP A 332 6.86 4.49 -30.21
C ASP A 332 7.32 5.62 -29.30
N TYR A 333 7.86 5.30 -28.11
CA TYR A 333 8.33 6.27 -27.15
C TYR A 333 9.72 5.95 -26.63
N VAL A 334 10.42 6.99 -26.17
CA VAL A 334 11.71 6.89 -25.49
C VAL A 334 11.64 7.58 -24.15
N ILE A 335 12.11 6.90 -23.10
CA ILE A 335 12.51 7.52 -21.84
C ILE A 335 14.04 7.67 -21.91
N HIS A 336 14.51 8.91 -21.97
CA HIS A 336 15.94 9.22 -22.00
C HIS A 336 16.40 9.71 -20.64
N PHE A 337 17.43 9.07 -20.10
CA PHE A 337 18.10 9.50 -18.88
C PHE A 337 19.51 9.99 -19.22
N ASP A 338 19.81 11.25 -18.93
CA ASP A 338 21.17 11.75 -18.95
C ASP A 338 22.07 10.93 -17.98
N ALA A 339 23.35 10.80 -18.27
CA ALA A 339 24.27 10.00 -17.45
C ALA A 339 24.33 10.41 -15.97
N ASP A 340 24.15 11.70 -15.68
CA ASP A 340 24.12 12.27 -14.34
C ASP A 340 22.72 12.36 -13.72
N LYS A 341 21.69 11.84 -14.42
CA LYS A 341 20.28 11.87 -14.00
C LYS A 341 19.59 10.52 -14.05
N LEU A 342 20.37 9.44 -14.01
CA LEU A 342 19.80 8.10 -13.84
C LEU A 342 18.94 8.05 -12.58
N PRO A 343 17.91 7.19 -12.49
CA PRO A 343 17.03 7.13 -11.31
C PRO A 343 17.82 6.88 -10.02
N PRO A 344 17.82 7.83 -9.05
CA PRO A 344 18.67 7.73 -7.87
C PRO A 344 17.98 6.88 -6.79
N ALA A 345 18.31 5.60 -6.75
CA ALA A 345 17.86 4.64 -5.75
C ALA A 345 19.08 3.95 -5.12
N ASP A 346 18.99 3.67 -3.79
CA ASP A 346 20.03 2.93 -3.08
C ASP A 346 19.83 1.41 -3.20
N ALA A 347 18.62 0.97 -3.54
CA ALA A 347 18.35 -0.44 -3.82
C ALA A 347 18.29 -0.71 -5.33
N PHE A 348 17.21 -0.32 -5.99
CA PHE A 348 17.03 -0.51 -7.44
C PHE A 348 15.84 0.32 -7.95
N TRP A 349 15.70 0.38 -9.27
CA TRP A 349 14.55 0.99 -9.93
C TRP A 349 14.05 0.14 -11.11
N SER A 350 12.81 0.36 -11.50
CA SER A 350 12.19 -0.24 -12.67
C SER A 350 11.17 0.66 -13.34
N VAL A 351 10.81 0.31 -14.60
CA VAL A 351 9.67 0.84 -15.34
C VAL A 351 8.79 -0.34 -15.73
N THR A 352 7.51 -0.30 -15.38
CA THR A 352 6.55 -1.37 -15.66
C THR A 352 5.47 -0.89 -16.61
N MET A 353 5.11 -1.75 -17.59
CA MET A 353 4.10 -1.51 -18.61
C MET A 353 2.77 -2.17 -18.24
N TYR A 354 1.67 -1.47 -18.51
CA TYR A 354 0.30 -1.96 -18.34
C TYR A 354 -0.59 -1.51 -19.50
N ASP A 355 -1.74 -2.18 -19.62
CA ASP A 355 -2.87 -1.69 -20.43
C ASP A 355 -3.60 -0.53 -19.75
N ALA A 356 -4.66 -0.04 -20.39
CA ALA A 356 -5.50 1.05 -19.87
C ALA A 356 -6.15 0.74 -18.51
N GLU A 357 -6.38 -0.53 -18.21
CA GLU A 357 -7.02 -1.01 -16.99
C GLU A 357 -6.01 -1.23 -15.86
N GLY A 358 -4.71 -1.15 -16.17
CA GLY A 358 -3.62 -1.33 -15.21
C GLY A 358 -3.16 -2.77 -15.08
N PHE A 359 -3.36 -3.60 -16.08
CA PHE A 359 -2.89 -4.98 -16.09
C PHE A 359 -1.75 -5.20 -17.09
N GLN A 360 -0.86 -6.12 -16.76
CA GLN A 360 0.19 -6.55 -17.64
C GLN A 360 -0.37 -7.29 -18.89
N VAL A 361 0.29 -7.12 -20.02
CA VAL A 361 -0.12 -7.72 -21.30
C VAL A 361 0.96 -8.68 -21.80
N ALA A 362 0.54 -9.90 -22.18
CA ALA A 362 1.44 -10.89 -22.76
C ALA A 362 2.23 -10.31 -23.94
N ASN A 363 3.52 -10.59 -24.01
CA ASN A 363 4.41 -10.16 -25.07
C ASN A 363 5.46 -11.24 -25.36
N GLU A 364 6.17 -11.11 -26.49
CA GLU A 364 7.09 -12.13 -26.99
C GLU A 364 8.30 -12.42 -26.07
N LEU A 365 8.67 -11.47 -25.17
CA LEU A 365 9.76 -11.61 -24.22
C LEU A 365 9.28 -12.03 -22.81
N ASP A 366 7.98 -12.09 -22.60
CA ASP A 366 7.38 -12.23 -21.25
C ASP A 366 7.92 -11.15 -20.26
N ARG A 367 8.24 -9.97 -20.81
CA ARG A 367 8.85 -8.83 -20.11
C ARG A 367 7.79 -7.78 -19.81
N PHE A 368 7.43 -7.65 -18.54
CA PHE A 368 6.44 -6.67 -18.06
C PHE A 368 7.07 -5.45 -17.39
N ALA A 369 8.32 -5.56 -16.99
CA ALA A 369 9.12 -4.49 -16.41
C ALA A 369 10.55 -4.52 -16.94
N ILE A 370 11.24 -3.37 -16.86
CA ILE A 370 12.66 -3.22 -17.19
C ILE A 370 13.30 -2.24 -16.20
N GLY A 371 14.52 -2.48 -15.76
CA GLY A 371 15.22 -1.64 -14.79
C GLY A 371 16.71 -1.93 -14.67
N ASP A 372 17.35 -1.36 -13.66
CA ASP A 372 18.82 -1.45 -13.45
C ASP A 372 19.35 -2.85 -13.12
N ARG A 373 18.45 -3.79 -12.84
CA ARG A 373 18.80 -5.22 -12.63
C ARG A 373 18.84 -6.01 -13.95
N ASP A 374 18.40 -5.41 -15.06
CA ASP A 374 18.46 -5.99 -16.38
C ASP A 374 19.80 -5.68 -17.07
N SER A 375 20.14 -6.45 -18.11
CA SER A 375 21.33 -6.23 -18.92
C SER A 375 21.13 -5.05 -19.89
N LEU A 376 21.05 -3.84 -19.35
CA LEU A 376 20.82 -2.62 -20.13
C LEU A 376 22.08 -2.22 -20.90
N THR A 377 21.88 -1.67 -22.11
CA THR A 377 22.92 -1.05 -22.92
C THR A 377 22.88 0.46 -22.72
N TYR A 378 23.99 1.02 -22.24
CA TYR A 378 24.19 2.46 -22.07
C TYR A 378 24.89 3.05 -23.28
N ASP A 379 24.60 4.31 -23.60
CA ASP A 379 25.30 5.05 -24.64
C ASP A 379 26.75 5.37 -24.20
N ALA A 380 27.59 5.79 -25.15
CA ALA A 380 29.02 6.01 -24.93
C ALA A 380 29.32 7.11 -23.89
N ASP A 381 28.39 8.02 -23.67
CA ASP A 381 28.46 9.08 -22.66
C ASP A 381 27.88 8.67 -21.28
N GLY A 382 27.37 7.42 -21.18
CA GLY A 382 26.74 6.88 -19.98
C GLY A 382 25.26 7.18 -19.85
N SER A 383 24.63 7.83 -20.82
CA SER A 383 23.19 8.02 -20.86
C SER A 383 22.47 6.71 -21.17
N LEU A 384 21.16 6.67 -20.86
CA LEU A 384 20.33 5.48 -21.04
C LEU A 384 19.04 5.82 -21.77
N ASN A 385 18.72 5.04 -22.81
CA ASN A 385 17.45 5.08 -23.51
C ASN A 385 16.65 3.81 -23.22
N LEU A 386 15.40 3.95 -22.78
CA LEU A 386 14.42 2.86 -22.72
C LEU A 386 13.39 3.07 -23.82
N TYR A 387 13.13 2.03 -24.58
CA TYR A 387 12.20 2.04 -25.73
C TYR A 387 10.87 1.42 -25.29
N LEU A 388 9.79 2.22 -25.33
CA LEU A 388 8.43 1.78 -25.01
C LEU A 388 7.66 1.72 -26.33
N GLN A 389 7.53 0.55 -26.93
CA GLN A 389 6.86 0.39 -28.22
C GLN A 389 6.32 -1.02 -28.39
N HIS A 390 5.33 -1.16 -29.28
CA HIS A 390 4.70 -2.46 -29.55
C HIS A 390 5.60 -3.37 -30.37
N THR A 391 6.23 -2.84 -31.40
CA THR A 391 7.09 -3.61 -32.31
C THR A 391 8.53 -3.67 -31.79
N ASN A 392 9.16 -4.84 -31.86
CA ASN A 392 10.55 -5.03 -31.49
C ASN A 392 11.47 -4.02 -32.22
N PRO A 393 12.26 -3.20 -31.52
CA PRO A 393 13.12 -2.16 -32.11
C PRO A 393 14.36 -2.70 -32.81
N GLY A 394 14.54 -4.01 -32.84
CA GLY A 394 15.69 -4.70 -33.40
C GLY A 394 16.76 -5.07 -32.36
N VAL A 395 17.63 -6.01 -32.73
CA VAL A 395 18.59 -6.68 -31.83
C VAL A 395 19.49 -5.72 -31.05
N GLU A 396 19.82 -4.55 -31.60
CA GLU A 396 20.71 -3.57 -30.95
C GLU A 396 20.02 -2.82 -29.82
N ARG A 397 18.68 -2.77 -29.81
CA ARG A 397 17.86 -2.03 -28.82
C ARG A 397 17.01 -2.93 -27.96
N GLU A 398 16.94 -4.23 -28.25
CA GLU A 398 16.07 -5.17 -27.54
C GLU A 398 16.40 -5.27 -26.05
N SER A 399 17.70 -5.10 -25.66
CA SER A 399 18.08 -5.09 -24.25
C SER A 399 17.37 -3.99 -23.45
N ASN A 400 17.06 -2.86 -24.09
CA ASN A 400 16.45 -1.67 -23.51
C ASN A 400 14.98 -1.51 -23.89
N TRP A 401 14.36 -2.53 -24.47
CA TRP A 401 12.97 -2.48 -24.94
C TRP A 401 12.01 -3.03 -23.90
N LEU A 402 10.99 -2.25 -23.56
CA LEU A 402 9.82 -2.66 -22.79
C LEU A 402 8.63 -2.75 -23.75
N PRO A 403 8.14 -3.96 -24.09
CA PRO A 403 7.02 -4.14 -25.00
C PRO A 403 5.75 -3.44 -24.52
N ALA A 404 5.13 -2.65 -25.40
CA ALA A 404 3.89 -1.94 -25.13
C ALA A 404 2.68 -2.67 -25.74
N PRO A 405 1.51 -2.72 -25.07
CA PRO A 405 0.27 -3.17 -25.70
C PRO A 405 -0.18 -2.17 -26.79
N LEU A 406 -0.99 -2.60 -27.75
CA LEU A 406 -1.70 -1.69 -28.64
C LEU A 406 -2.79 -0.92 -27.89
N GLY A 407 -3.10 0.31 -28.33
CA GLY A 407 -4.10 1.18 -27.71
C GLY A 407 -3.62 1.85 -26.44
N PRO A 408 -4.51 2.39 -25.59
CA PRO A 408 -4.14 3.11 -24.38
C PRO A 408 -3.32 2.27 -23.42
N LEU A 409 -2.29 2.85 -22.83
CA LEU A 409 -1.37 2.15 -21.95
C LEU A 409 -1.06 2.97 -20.67
N GLY A 410 -0.56 2.29 -19.66
CA GLY A 410 -0.11 2.87 -18.40
C GLY A 410 1.35 2.49 -18.13
N VAL A 411 2.12 3.46 -17.66
CA VAL A 411 3.51 3.24 -17.24
C VAL A 411 3.67 3.64 -15.79
N THR A 412 4.32 2.78 -15.01
CA THR A 412 4.70 3.07 -13.63
C THR A 412 6.19 2.89 -13.49
N MET A 413 6.89 3.94 -13.08
CA MET A 413 8.26 3.83 -12.58
C MET A 413 8.23 3.46 -11.10
N ARG A 414 9.23 2.71 -10.64
CA ARG A 414 9.42 2.38 -9.23
C ARG A 414 10.85 2.62 -8.82
N LEU A 415 11.05 3.33 -7.71
CA LEU A 415 12.35 3.51 -7.09
C LEU A 415 12.27 2.94 -5.68
N TYR A 416 13.09 1.95 -5.36
CA TYR A 416 13.16 1.31 -4.05
C TYR A 416 14.36 1.85 -3.28
N ALA A 417 14.14 2.23 -2.01
CA ALA A 417 15.08 3.04 -1.24
C ALA A 417 15.56 4.28 -2.02
N PRO A 418 14.63 5.16 -2.45
CA PRO A 418 14.99 6.33 -3.24
C PRO A 418 15.91 7.26 -2.44
N LYS A 419 16.87 7.90 -3.13
CA LYS A 419 17.73 8.90 -2.50
C LYS A 419 16.97 10.18 -2.18
N ALA A 420 17.56 11.02 -1.32
CA ALA A 420 16.96 12.26 -0.83
C ALA A 420 16.48 13.18 -1.95
N GLU A 421 17.18 13.22 -3.09
CA GLU A 421 16.82 14.06 -4.23
C GLU A 421 15.50 13.68 -4.92
N VAL A 422 15.05 12.42 -4.78
CA VAL A 422 13.69 12.00 -5.22
C VAL A 422 12.64 12.51 -4.24
N LEU A 423 12.94 12.39 -2.94
CA LEU A 423 12.00 12.72 -1.86
C LEU A 423 11.75 14.23 -1.74
N ASP A 424 12.80 15.04 -1.98
CA ASP A 424 12.71 16.51 -1.88
C ASP A 424 12.45 17.21 -3.23
N GLY A 425 12.27 16.44 -4.30
CA GLY A 425 11.91 16.95 -5.62
C GLY A 425 13.05 17.60 -6.41
N ARG A 426 14.31 17.35 -6.07
CA ARG A 426 15.46 17.80 -6.90
C ARG A 426 15.68 16.88 -8.11
N TRP A 427 15.22 15.65 -8.03
CA TRP A 427 15.17 14.72 -9.14
C TRP A 427 13.74 14.36 -9.48
N HIS A 428 13.44 14.32 -10.78
CA HIS A 428 12.15 13.86 -11.32
C HIS A 428 12.36 12.93 -12.51
N PRO A 429 11.44 12.02 -12.78
CA PRO A 429 11.47 11.26 -14.03
C PRO A 429 11.51 12.19 -15.26
N PRO A 430 12.28 11.84 -16.29
CA PRO A 430 12.34 12.65 -17.52
C PRO A 430 11.00 12.62 -18.28
N VAL A 431 10.84 13.60 -19.16
CA VAL A 431 9.71 13.62 -20.11
C VAL A 431 9.80 12.41 -21.04
N VAL A 432 8.69 11.72 -21.24
CA VAL A 432 8.59 10.63 -22.24
C VAL A 432 8.33 11.23 -23.62
N GLN A 433 9.17 10.95 -24.58
CA GLN A 433 9.11 11.51 -25.94
C GLN A 433 8.62 10.49 -26.94
N LYS A 434 7.87 10.92 -27.97
CA LYS A 434 7.64 10.10 -29.15
C LYS A 434 8.95 9.93 -29.93
N ALA A 435 9.23 8.68 -30.36
CA ALA A 435 10.44 8.32 -31.09
C ALA A 435 10.37 8.74 -32.56
#